data_f0e40333ef5c982cfddf655b6b2dbafd
#
_entry.id   f0e40333ef5c982cfddf655b6b2dbafd
#
_cell.length_a   1.000
_cell.length_b   1.000
_cell.length_c   1.000
_cell.angle_alpha   90.00
_cell.angle_beta   90.00
_cell.angle_gamma   90.00
#
_symmetry.space_group_name_H-M   'P 1'
#
loop_
_entity.id
_entity.type
_entity.pdbx_description
1 polymer ?
#
loop_
_entity_poly.entity_id
_entity_poly.type
_entity_poly.pdbx_seq_one_letter_code
_entity_poly.pdbx_strand_id
1 'polypeptide(L)'
;MIKSSQKTEGQIVPPFLKWAGGKRWLTRESEVMQMIPPNVRYVEPFLGSAAMFFHSRPTCALLNDFNADLIATYQAIKDDWKSVFALLQAHQRKHLKDDSYYYSVRSSTPNESSARAARFIYLNRTCFNGLYRVNRKGQFNVPRGSKDAVVMPTDDFESISKMLEGATLSHGDFGEVIKKCGQGDFIFCDPPYTVKHNHNGFILYNEQLFSWADQVRLRDELAAAASRGASVMATNADHPSIHELYSDFEISVVERSSVMSSIATRRKKTTEVVISLNL
;
A
#
# COMPACT_ATOMS: atom_id res chain seq x y z
N MET A 1 -24.21 -30.71 0.47
CA MET A 1 -24.64 -29.61 -0.43
C MET A 1 -23.99 -28.33 0.03
N ILE A 2 -22.89 -27.93 -0.61
CA ILE A 2 -22.19 -26.68 -0.34
C ILE A 2 -22.95 -25.62 -1.09
N LYS A 3 -23.60 -24.67 -0.36
CA LYS A 3 -24.23 -23.49 -0.97
C LYS A 3 -23.12 -22.63 -1.59
N SER A 4 -23.06 -22.63 -2.93
CA SER A 4 -22.31 -21.62 -3.67
C SER A 4 -22.98 -20.27 -3.40
N SER A 5 -22.38 -19.44 -2.54
CA SER A 5 -22.80 -18.06 -2.41
C SER A 5 -22.43 -17.34 -3.71
N GLN A 6 -23.44 -16.97 -4.50
CA GLN A 6 -23.28 -16.00 -5.57
C GLN A 6 -22.77 -14.71 -4.94
N LYS A 7 -21.49 -14.41 -5.11
CA LYS A 7 -20.94 -13.10 -4.75
C LYS A 7 -21.43 -12.09 -5.79
N THR A 8 -22.24 -11.16 -5.35
CA THR A 8 -22.75 -10.04 -6.15
C THR A 8 -21.58 -9.21 -6.69
N GLU A 9 -21.62 -8.89 -7.98
CA GLU A 9 -20.78 -7.86 -8.61
C GLU A 9 -20.88 -6.57 -7.80
N GLY A 10 -19.78 -6.08 -7.26
CA GLY A 10 -19.73 -4.83 -6.47
C GLY A 10 -19.12 -4.94 -5.05
N GLN A 11 -18.84 -6.13 -4.55
CA GLN A 11 -18.27 -6.23 -3.19
C GLN A 11 -16.83 -5.68 -3.15
N ILE A 12 -16.60 -4.66 -2.29
CA ILE A 12 -15.27 -4.07 -2.06
C ILE A 12 -14.32 -5.15 -1.56
N VAL A 13 -13.19 -5.36 -2.25
CA VAL A 13 -12.14 -6.28 -1.87
C VAL A 13 -11.17 -5.52 -0.94
N PRO A 14 -11.07 -5.88 0.34
CA PRO A 14 -10.17 -5.17 1.24
C PRO A 14 -8.72 -5.57 0.98
N PRO A 15 -7.76 -4.65 1.22
CA PRO A 15 -6.34 -5.00 1.21
C PRO A 15 -6.03 -6.18 2.14
N PHE A 16 -5.24 -7.12 1.66
CA PHE A 16 -4.84 -8.32 2.43
C PHE A 16 -3.61 -8.09 3.32
N LEU A 17 -2.89 -6.97 3.11
CA LEU A 17 -1.74 -6.54 3.90
C LEU A 17 -2.10 -5.38 4.83
N LYS A 18 -1.47 -5.37 5.99
CA LYS A 18 -1.38 -4.20 6.85
C LYS A 18 -0.13 -3.43 6.47
N TRP A 19 -0.30 -2.20 6.01
CA TRP A 19 0.82 -1.36 5.56
C TRP A 19 0.78 -0.02 6.27
N ALA A 20 1.96 0.48 6.68
CA ALA A 20 2.07 1.78 7.32
C ALA A 20 1.60 2.87 6.35
N GLY A 21 0.81 3.81 6.84
CA GLY A 21 0.26 4.88 6.00
C GLY A 21 -0.92 4.48 5.09
N GLY A 22 -1.36 3.21 5.10
CA GLY A 22 -2.38 2.69 4.18
C GLY A 22 -3.64 3.56 4.10
N LYS A 23 -4.10 3.85 2.87
CA LYS A 23 -5.17 4.81 2.54
C LYS A 23 -6.59 4.23 2.54
N ARG A 24 -6.82 3.12 3.26
CA ARG A 24 -8.17 2.54 3.37
C ARG A 24 -9.21 3.51 3.95
N TRP A 25 -8.81 4.49 4.73
CA TRP A 25 -9.71 5.52 5.23
C TRP A 25 -10.11 6.49 4.13
N LEU A 26 -9.19 6.85 3.22
CA LEU A 26 -9.42 7.78 2.11
C LEU A 26 -10.43 7.23 1.11
N THR A 27 -10.54 5.91 0.95
CA THR A 27 -11.56 5.29 0.08
C THR A 27 -13.00 5.48 0.58
N ARG A 28 -13.21 6.07 1.76
CA ARG A 28 -14.52 6.44 2.30
C ARG A 28 -14.88 7.90 2.04
N GLU A 29 -13.93 8.70 1.61
CA GLU A 29 -14.13 10.11 1.25
C GLU A 29 -14.65 10.16 -0.19
N SER A 30 -15.99 10.26 -0.32
CA SER A 30 -16.67 10.20 -1.61
C SER A 30 -16.21 11.28 -2.59
N GLU A 31 -15.93 12.47 -2.09
CA GLU A 31 -15.44 13.59 -2.90
C GLU A 31 -14.07 13.27 -3.53
N VAL A 32 -13.15 12.71 -2.76
CA VAL A 32 -11.84 12.30 -3.26
C VAL A 32 -11.97 11.16 -4.28
N MET A 33 -12.85 10.20 -4.02
CA MET A 33 -13.04 9.07 -4.93
C MET A 33 -13.67 9.48 -6.27
N GLN A 34 -14.51 10.52 -6.29
CA GLN A 34 -15.10 11.08 -7.50
C GLN A 34 -14.09 11.84 -8.38
N MET A 35 -12.96 12.24 -7.82
CA MET A 35 -11.87 12.90 -8.58
C MET A 35 -11.11 11.91 -9.48
N ILE A 36 -11.26 10.58 -9.29
CA ILE A 36 -10.57 9.58 -10.11
C ILE A 36 -11.27 9.49 -11.47
N PRO A 37 -10.62 9.87 -12.58
CA PRO A 37 -11.26 9.85 -13.90
C PRO A 37 -11.59 8.41 -14.33
N PRO A 38 -12.72 8.20 -15.02
CA PRO A 38 -13.03 6.90 -15.62
C PRO A 38 -12.20 6.64 -16.88
N ASN A 39 -12.03 5.36 -17.22
CA ASN A 39 -11.41 4.94 -18.50
C ASN A 39 -9.96 5.42 -18.72
N VAL A 40 -9.19 5.61 -17.65
CA VAL A 40 -7.79 5.95 -17.69
C VAL A 40 -6.92 4.75 -17.32
N ARG A 41 -5.62 4.77 -17.70
CA ARG A 41 -4.66 3.85 -17.10
C ARG A 41 -4.32 4.36 -15.70
N TYR A 42 -4.62 3.54 -14.69
CA TYR A 42 -4.31 3.83 -13.29
C TYR A 42 -2.83 3.54 -12.99
N VAL A 43 -2.14 4.48 -12.38
CA VAL A 43 -0.71 4.33 -12.05
C VAL A 43 -0.51 4.60 -10.56
N GLU A 44 0.07 3.65 -9.83
CA GLU A 44 0.37 3.77 -8.39
C GLU A 44 1.85 3.48 -8.14
N PRO A 45 2.72 4.53 -8.09
CA PRO A 45 4.17 4.39 -7.93
C PRO A 45 4.62 3.92 -6.54
N PHE A 46 3.75 4.06 -5.52
CA PHE A 46 3.94 3.66 -4.13
C PHE A 46 2.79 2.76 -3.70
N LEU A 47 2.80 1.51 -4.14
CA LEU A 47 1.67 0.60 -4.04
C LEU A 47 1.24 0.27 -2.59
N GLY A 48 2.21 -0.02 -1.72
CA GLY A 48 1.92 -0.40 -0.34
C GLY A 48 0.86 -1.50 -0.24
N SER A 49 -0.25 -1.20 0.44
CA SER A 49 -1.38 -2.14 0.59
C SER A 49 -2.34 -2.17 -0.60
N ALA A 50 -2.13 -1.36 -1.63
CA ALA A 50 -3.00 -1.22 -2.81
C ALA A 50 -4.46 -0.84 -2.47
N ALA A 51 -4.69 -0.08 -1.39
CA ALA A 51 -6.04 0.23 -0.94
C ALA A 51 -6.84 1.02 -1.97
N MET A 52 -6.21 1.99 -2.65
CA MET A 52 -6.83 2.81 -3.69
C MET A 52 -7.08 2.01 -4.95
N PHE A 53 -6.12 1.19 -5.40
CA PHE A 53 -6.28 0.28 -6.53
C PHE A 53 -7.45 -0.68 -6.35
N PHE A 54 -7.53 -1.38 -5.20
CA PHE A 54 -8.63 -2.32 -4.93
C PHE A 54 -9.99 -1.65 -4.83
N HIS A 55 -10.04 -0.40 -4.39
CA HIS A 55 -11.29 0.35 -4.34
C HIS A 55 -11.70 0.85 -5.72
N SER A 56 -10.77 1.45 -6.48
CA SER A 56 -11.03 2.08 -7.80
C SER A 56 -11.30 1.06 -8.91
N ARG A 57 -10.77 -0.17 -8.81
CA ARG A 57 -10.96 -1.28 -9.75
C ARG A 57 -10.70 -0.90 -11.22
N PRO A 58 -9.56 -0.30 -11.52
CA PRO A 58 -9.27 0.08 -12.90
C PRO A 58 -9.10 -1.17 -13.78
N THR A 59 -9.49 -1.08 -15.04
CA THR A 59 -9.34 -2.16 -16.03
C THR A 59 -7.88 -2.32 -16.50
N CYS A 60 -7.09 -1.25 -16.41
CA CYS A 60 -5.67 -1.23 -16.76
C CYS A 60 -4.89 -0.46 -15.69
N ALA A 61 -3.83 -1.07 -15.15
CA ALA A 61 -3.02 -0.43 -14.12
C ALA A 61 -1.53 -0.69 -14.29
N LEU A 62 -0.71 0.25 -13.80
CA LEU A 62 0.72 0.09 -13.57
C LEU A 62 0.99 0.31 -12.07
N LEU A 63 1.33 -0.75 -11.38
CA LEU A 63 1.50 -0.78 -9.93
C LEU A 63 2.98 -1.00 -9.61
N ASN A 64 3.56 -0.09 -8.86
CA ASN A 64 4.99 -0.13 -8.52
C ASN A 64 5.20 0.07 -7.01
N ASP A 65 6.28 -0.50 -6.51
CA ASP A 65 6.80 -0.21 -5.18
C ASP A 65 8.31 -0.41 -5.17
N PHE A 66 9.00 0.31 -4.31
CA PHE A 66 10.44 0.12 -4.12
C PHE A 66 10.76 -1.22 -3.42
N ASN A 67 9.77 -1.81 -2.73
CA ASN A 67 9.90 -3.08 -2.03
C ASN A 67 9.67 -4.26 -2.99
N ALA A 68 10.76 -4.91 -3.41
CA ALA A 68 10.73 -6.05 -4.31
C ALA A 68 9.95 -7.24 -3.75
N ASP A 69 10.02 -7.52 -2.43
CA ASP A 69 9.29 -8.62 -1.80
C ASP A 69 7.78 -8.36 -1.78
N LEU A 70 7.37 -7.11 -1.64
CA LEU A 70 5.97 -6.70 -1.74
C LEU A 70 5.45 -6.96 -3.15
N ILE A 71 6.14 -6.48 -4.17
CA ILE A 71 5.74 -6.69 -5.58
C ILE A 71 5.74 -8.17 -5.95
N ALA A 72 6.76 -8.93 -5.52
CA ALA A 72 6.80 -10.38 -5.72
C ALA A 72 5.62 -11.10 -5.05
N THR A 73 5.13 -10.57 -3.91
CA THR A 73 3.94 -11.10 -3.22
C THR A 73 2.68 -10.86 -4.03
N TYR A 74 2.47 -9.67 -4.57
CA TYR A 74 1.35 -9.38 -5.49
C TYR A 74 1.42 -10.22 -6.76
N GLN A 75 2.62 -10.37 -7.34
CA GLN A 75 2.82 -11.20 -8.52
C GLN A 75 2.47 -12.68 -8.26
N ALA A 76 2.90 -13.23 -7.13
CA ALA A 76 2.58 -14.61 -6.78
C ALA A 76 1.08 -14.85 -6.58
N ILE A 77 0.35 -13.86 -6.03
CA ILE A 77 -1.12 -13.93 -5.91
C ILE A 77 -1.76 -13.83 -7.29
N LYS A 78 -1.27 -12.95 -8.16
CA LYS A 78 -1.74 -12.83 -9.54
C LYS A 78 -1.62 -14.16 -10.28
N ASP A 79 -0.47 -14.82 -10.16
CA ASP A 79 -0.10 -16.02 -10.92
C ASP A 79 -0.74 -17.31 -10.34
N ASP A 80 -0.69 -17.48 -9.02
CA ASP A 80 -1.21 -18.69 -8.33
C ASP A 80 -1.67 -18.40 -6.90
N TRP A 81 -2.78 -17.66 -6.76
CA TRP A 81 -3.37 -17.37 -5.46
C TRP A 81 -3.76 -18.63 -4.66
N LYS A 82 -4.09 -19.75 -5.34
CA LYS A 82 -4.51 -21.00 -4.67
C LYS A 82 -3.37 -21.59 -3.85
N SER A 83 -2.18 -21.69 -4.43
CA SER A 83 -0.99 -22.16 -3.72
C SER A 83 -0.60 -21.23 -2.57
N VAL A 84 -0.65 -19.90 -2.77
CA VAL A 84 -0.41 -18.93 -1.70
C VAL A 84 -1.39 -19.12 -0.56
N PHE A 85 -2.69 -19.25 -0.84
CA PHE A 85 -3.73 -19.42 0.18
C PHE A 85 -3.61 -20.74 0.93
N ALA A 86 -3.33 -21.86 0.23
CA ALA A 86 -3.10 -23.16 0.86
C ALA A 86 -1.91 -23.13 1.84
N LEU A 87 -0.83 -22.42 1.49
CA LEU A 87 0.33 -22.24 2.36
C LEU A 87 0.00 -21.35 3.57
N LEU A 88 -0.82 -20.30 3.40
CA LEU A 88 -1.29 -19.48 4.53
C LEU A 88 -2.14 -20.31 5.50
N GLN A 89 -3.00 -21.20 5.00
CA GLN A 89 -3.75 -22.12 5.84
C GLN A 89 -2.83 -23.07 6.61
N ALA A 90 -1.74 -23.54 5.97
CA ALA A 90 -0.74 -24.37 6.64
C ALA A 90 0.01 -23.58 7.73
N HIS A 91 0.38 -22.31 7.45
CA HIS A 91 0.95 -21.42 8.45
C HIS A 91 -0.01 -21.17 9.63
N GLN A 92 -1.30 -20.96 9.36
CA GLN A 92 -2.32 -20.77 10.42
C GLN A 92 -2.35 -21.97 11.37
N ARG A 93 -2.41 -23.19 10.84
CA ARG A 93 -2.45 -24.42 11.65
C ARG A 93 -1.21 -24.60 12.52
N LYS A 94 -0.03 -24.25 12.01
CA LYS A 94 1.24 -24.37 12.76
C LYS A 94 1.40 -23.26 13.78
N HIS A 95 1.01 -22.03 13.42
CA HIS A 95 1.11 -20.87 14.31
C HIS A 95 0.28 -21.03 15.59
N LEU A 96 -0.92 -21.66 15.49
CA LEU A 96 -1.78 -21.92 16.64
C LEU A 96 -1.26 -23.02 17.57
N LYS A 97 -0.29 -23.83 17.12
CA LYS A 97 0.24 -24.97 17.90
C LYS A 97 1.56 -24.66 18.59
N ASP A 98 2.32 -23.72 18.06
CA ASP A 98 3.72 -23.48 18.49
C ASP A 98 4.10 -22.00 18.35
N ASP A 99 4.33 -21.36 19.48
CA ASP A 99 4.76 -19.96 19.56
C ASP A 99 6.14 -19.73 18.92
N SER A 100 7.01 -20.74 18.93
CA SER A 100 8.34 -20.66 18.32
C SER A 100 8.29 -20.68 16.79
N TYR A 101 7.19 -21.15 16.22
CA TYR A 101 6.98 -21.25 14.77
C TYR A 101 7.17 -19.90 14.05
N TYR A 102 6.76 -18.79 14.69
CA TYR A 102 6.99 -17.45 14.15
C TYR A 102 8.46 -17.19 13.82
N TYR A 103 9.35 -17.51 14.73
CA TYR A 103 10.79 -17.27 14.56
C TYR A 103 11.42 -18.22 13.54
N SER A 104 10.92 -19.46 13.42
CA SER A 104 11.31 -20.40 12.38
C SER A 104 10.96 -19.85 10.99
N VAL A 105 9.71 -19.35 10.80
CA VAL A 105 9.28 -18.73 9.54
C VAL A 105 10.05 -17.44 9.27
N ARG A 106 10.29 -16.62 10.30
CA ARG A 106 11.04 -15.38 10.16
C ARG A 106 12.47 -15.59 9.63
N SER A 107 13.15 -16.63 10.09
CA SER A 107 14.52 -16.98 9.68
C SER A 107 14.58 -17.76 8.37
N SER A 108 13.46 -18.29 7.89
CA SER A 108 13.43 -19.08 6.64
C SER A 108 13.59 -18.20 5.39
N THR A 109 14.11 -18.79 4.32
CA THR A 109 14.28 -18.15 3.00
C THR A 109 13.78 -19.09 1.91
N PRO A 110 12.45 -19.24 1.74
CA PRO A 110 11.91 -20.14 0.73
C PRO A 110 12.25 -19.66 -0.70
N ASN A 111 12.46 -20.61 -1.60
CA ASN A 111 12.80 -20.31 -3.00
C ASN A 111 11.54 -20.15 -3.87
N GLU A 112 10.50 -20.93 -3.62
CA GLU A 112 9.25 -20.91 -4.38
C GLU A 112 8.50 -19.59 -4.20
N SER A 113 7.98 -19.02 -5.29
CA SER A 113 7.29 -17.72 -5.29
C SER A 113 6.07 -17.70 -4.36
N SER A 114 5.23 -18.72 -4.42
CA SER A 114 4.06 -18.88 -3.56
C SER A 114 4.43 -19.02 -2.07
N ALA A 115 5.54 -19.71 -1.76
CA ALA A 115 6.02 -19.86 -0.40
C ALA A 115 6.65 -18.55 0.14
N ARG A 116 7.34 -17.79 -0.70
CA ARG A 116 7.84 -16.44 -0.36
C ARG A 116 6.68 -15.50 -0.06
N ALA A 117 5.67 -15.48 -0.91
CA ALA A 117 4.46 -14.67 -0.73
C ALA A 117 3.70 -15.06 0.55
N ALA A 118 3.46 -16.34 0.78
CA ALA A 118 2.80 -16.82 2.00
C ALA A 118 3.59 -16.45 3.26
N ARG A 119 4.93 -16.58 3.23
CA ARG A 119 5.81 -16.11 4.32
C ARG A 119 5.68 -14.59 4.55
N PHE A 120 5.70 -13.79 3.49
CA PHE A 120 5.57 -12.34 3.59
C PHE A 120 4.25 -11.94 4.24
N ILE A 121 3.13 -12.51 3.77
CA ILE A 121 1.79 -12.25 4.33
C ILE A 121 1.70 -12.72 5.79
N TYR A 122 2.20 -13.94 6.07
CA TYR A 122 2.24 -14.49 7.42
C TYR A 122 2.95 -13.53 8.40
N LEU A 123 4.18 -13.11 8.06
CA LEU A 123 4.96 -12.22 8.90
C LEU A 123 4.28 -10.85 9.06
N ASN A 124 3.74 -10.28 8.00
CA ASN A 124 3.00 -9.01 8.07
C ASN A 124 1.80 -9.06 9.02
N ARG A 125 1.07 -10.18 9.04
CA ARG A 125 -0.13 -10.34 9.86
C ARG A 125 0.15 -10.66 11.32
N THR A 126 1.26 -11.35 11.61
CA THR A 126 1.58 -11.88 12.94
C THR A 126 2.72 -11.14 13.65
N CYS A 127 3.45 -10.27 12.97
CA CYS A 127 4.49 -9.45 13.60
C CYS A 127 3.92 -8.32 14.45
N PHE A 128 4.75 -7.72 15.27
CA PHE A 128 4.41 -6.57 16.10
C PHE A 128 3.89 -5.40 15.26
N ASN A 129 2.67 -4.98 15.52
CA ASN A 129 1.94 -3.91 14.84
C ASN A 129 1.78 -4.05 13.31
N GLY A 130 2.12 -5.20 12.70
CA GLY A 130 2.10 -5.40 11.25
C GLY A 130 3.15 -4.53 10.52
N LEU A 131 4.24 -4.21 11.20
CA LEU A 131 5.32 -3.42 10.63
C LEU A 131 6.16 -4.27 9.66
N TYR A 132 6.47 -3.74 8.48
CA TYR A 132 7.51 -4.31 7.63
C TYR A 132 8.83 -3.59 7.93
N ARG A 133 9.83 -4.32 8.40
CA ARG A 133 11.16 -3.79 8.65
C ARG A 133 12.21 -4.86 8.41
N VAL A 134 13.28 -4.48 7.72
CA VAL A 134 14.45 -5.31 7.47
C VAL A 134 15.70 -4.70 8.13
N ASN A 135 16.67 -5.53 8.47
CA ASN A 135 17.98 -5.09 8.90
C ASN A 135 18.85 -4.66 7.70
N ARG A 136 20.08 -4.19 7.94
CA ARG A 136 21.02 -3.79 6.87
C ARG A 136 21.38 -4.91 5.88
N LYS A 137 21.11 -6.18 6.23
CA LYS A 137 21.29 -7.34 5.36
C LYS A 137 20.03 -7.72 4.56
N GLY A 138 18.97 -6.89 4.60
CA GLY A 138 17.70 -7.18 3.96
C GLY A 138 16.83 -8.24 4.67
N GLN A 139 17.20 -8.68 5.89
CA GLN A 139 16.47 -9.72 6.60
C GLN A 139 15.38 -9.10 7.48
N PHE A 140 14.17 -9.65 7.40
CA PHE A 140 13.05 -9.25 8.24
C PHE A 140 13.35 -9.45 9.73
N ASN A 141 13.22 -8.40 10.55
CA ASN A 141 13.68 -8.40 11.94
C ASN A 141 12.65 -7.95 12.97
N VAL A 142 11.37 -7.85 12.60
CA VAL A 142 10.31 -7.49 13.55
C VAL A 142 10.01 -8.67 14.47
N PRO A 143 9.80 -8.46 15.79
CA PRO A 143 9.39 -9.53 16.69
C PRO A 143 7.95 -9.96 16.45
N ARG A 144 7.55 -11.13 17.00
CA ARG A 144 6.16 -11.60 17.03
C ARG A 144 5.26 -10.55 17.71
N GLY A 145 4.08 -10.35 17.15
CA GLY A 145 3.00 -9.56 17.73
C GLY A 145 2.04 -10.41 18.56
N SER A 146 0.92 -9.81 18.95
CA SER A 146 -0.13 -10.44 19.74
C SER A 146 -1.28 -11.05 18.91
N LYS A 147 -1.17 -11.06 17.58
CA LYS A 147 -2.24 -11.54 16.70
C LYS A 147 -1.92 -12.92 16.16
N ASP A 148 -2.89 -13.82 16.26
CA ASP A 148 -2.77 -15.21 15.82
C ASP A 148 -3.53 -15.51 14.51
N ALA A 149 -4.27 -14.52 13.97
CA ALA A 149 -5.00 -14.69 12.72
C ALA A 149 -4.07 -14.50 11.52
N VAL A 150 -3.68 -15.61 10.90
CA VAL A 150 -2.94 -15.66 9.63
C VAL A 150 -3.90 -15.63 8.45
N VAL A 151 -4.99 -16.38 8.50
CA VAL A 151 -6.10 -16.37 7.55
C VAL A 151 -7.23 -15.54 8.12
N MET A 152 -7.73 -14.59 7.34
CA MET A 152 -8.78 -13.67 7.75
C MET A 152 -10.12 -14.02 7.10
N PRO A 153 -11.27 -13.82 7.78
CA PRO A 153 -12.58 -14.02 7.16
C PRO A 153 -12.84 -13.13 5.94
N THR A 154 -12.10 -12.04 5.83
CA THR A 154 -12.18 -11.07 4.73
C THR A 154 -11.25 -11.40 3.56
N ASP A 155 -10.47 -12.47 3.63
CA ASP A 155 -9.56 -12.87 2.56
C ASP A 155 -10.35 -13.32 1.33
N ASP A 156 -10.04 -12.69 0.20
CA ASP A 156 -10.62 -13.01 -1.10
C ASP A 156 -9.51 -12.96 -2.17
N PHE A 157 -8.56 -13.89 -2.05
CA PHE A 157 -7.42 -13.96 -2.96
C PHE A 157 -7.81 -14.23 -4.41
N GLU A 158 -8.95 -14.89 -4.65
CA GLU A 158 -9.48 -15.06 -6.00
C GLU A 158 -9.85 -13.73 -6.65
N SER A 159 -10.63 -12.91 -5.95
CA SER A 159 -10.99 -11.57 -6.46
C SER A 159 -9.78 -10.66 -6.59
N ILE A 160 -8.81 -10.73 -5.66
CA ILE A 160 -7.54 -10.01 -5.75
C ILE A 160 -6.77 -10.41 -7.00
N SER A 161 -6.60 -11.72 -7.25
CA SER A 161 -5.93 -12.23 -8.45
C SER A 161 -6.60 -11.72 -9.74
N LYS A 162 -7.92 -11.81 -9.84
CA LYS A 162 -8.69 -11.30 -10.99
C LYS A 162 -8.48 -9.79 -11.21
N MET A 163 -8.47 -8.99 -10.14
CA MET A 163 -8.20 -7.55 -10.27
C MET A 163 -6.79 -7.25 -10.74
N LEU A 164 -5.82 -8.09 -10.37
CA LEU A 164 -4.43 -7.95 -10.80
C LEU A 164 -4.19 -8.39 -12.24
N GLU A 165 -5.10 -9.13 -12.89
CA GLU A 165 -4.94 -9.57 -14.30
C GLU A 165 -4.68 -8.38 -15.24
N GLY A 166 -5.42 -7.26 -15.07
CA GLY A 166 -5.27 -6.03 -15.83
C GLY A 166 -4.11 -5.14 -15.39
N ALA A 167 -3.35 -5.54 -14.36
CA ALA A 167 -2.26 -4.74 -13.81
C ALA A 167 -0.89 -5.25 -14.25
N THR A 168 -0.01 -4.31 -14.62
CA THR A 168 1.43 -4.53 -14.72
C THR A 168 2.06 -4.24 -13.36
N LEU A 169 2.80 -5.20 -12.81
CA LEU A 169 3.53 -5.06 -11.55
C LEU A 169 5.00 -4.80 -11.84
N SER A 170 5.57 -3.78 -11.20
CA SER A 170 7.00 -3.46 -11.31
C SER A 170 7.58 -3.11 -9.94
N HIS A 171 8.89 -3.27 -9.77
CA HIS A 171 9.58 -2.78 -8.60
C HIS A 171 10.70 -1.83 -8.99
N GLY A 172 10.90 -0.79 -8.18
CA GLY A 172 11.97 0.16 -8.42
C GLY A 172 11.60 1.60 -8.07
N ASP A 173 12.40 2.52 -8.57
CA ASP A 173 12.25 3.95 -8.29
C ASP A 173 10.96 4.50 -8.92
N PHE A 174 10.24 5.32 -8.14
CA PHE A 174 8.98 5.94 -8.56
C PHE A 174 9.13 6.82 -9.81
N GLY A 175 10.26 7.50 -9.96
CA GLY A 175 10.53 8.38 -11.09
C GLY A 175 10.55 7.64 -12.42
N GLU A 176 11.05 6.40 -12.46
CA GLU A 176 11.07 5.57 -13.67
C GLU A 176 9.65 5.19 -14.15
N VAL A 177 8.70 5.17 -13.23
CA VAL A 177 7.29 4.95 -13.56
C VAL A 177 6.62 6.24 -14.01
N ILE A 178 6.78 7.33 -13.24
CA ILE A 178 6.12 8.62 -13.50
C ILE A 178 6.61 9.24 -14.81
N LYS A 179 7.88 9.09 -15.17
CA LYS A 179 8.43 9.57 -16.45
C LYS A 179 7.72 9.01 -17.68
N LYS A 180 7.11 7.83 -17.57
CA LYS A 180 6.38 7.17 -18.67
C LYS A 180 4.91 7.57 -18.74
N CYS A 181 4.44 8.42 -17.82
CA CYS A 181 3.04 8.85 -17.72
C CYS A 181 2.79 10.12 -18.54
N GLY A 182 1.57 10.23 -19.07
CA GLY A 182 1.11 11.36 -19.86
C GLY A 182 -0.39 11.30 -20.11
N GLN A 183 -0.84 11.75 -21.26
CA GLN A 183 -2.27 11.78 -21.60
C GLN A 183 -2.92 10.40 -21.47
N GLY A 184 -4.07 10.35 -20.79
CA GLY A 184 -4.82 9.10 -20.53
C GLY A 184 -4.34 8.33 -19.30
N ASP A 185 -3.37 8.86 -18.54
CA ASP A 185 -2.93 8.29 -17.27
C ASP A 185 -3.50 9.07 -16.09
N PHE A 186 -3.90 8.34 -15.06
CA PHE A 186 -4.17 8.88 -13.73
C PHE A 186 -3.15 8.33 -12.74
N ILE A 187 -2.41 9.22 -12.10
CA ILE A 187 -1.35 8.87 -11.16
C ILE A 187 -1.85 9.12 -9.74
N PHE A 188 -1.91 8.06 -8.92
CA PHE A 188 -2.13 8.16 -7.48
C PHE A 188 -0.81 7.94 -6.73
N CYS A 189 -0.36 8.93 -5.95
CA CYS A 189 0.88 8.88 -5.18
C CYS A 189 0.63 8.99 -3.68
N ASP A 190 1.06 8.00 -2.91
CA ASP A 190 1.10 8.01 -1.45
C ASP A 190 2.53 7.72 -0.95
N PRO A 191 3.46 8.68 -1.05
CA PRO A 191 4.84 8.50 -0.64
C PRO A 191 4.97 8.40 0.89
N PRO A 192 6.09 7.91 1.44
CA PRO A 192 6.41 8.10 2.84
C PRO A 192 6.44 9.61 3.18
N TYR A 193 5.70 10.01 4.22
CA TYR A 193 5.59 11.43 4.58
C TYR A 193 6.88 11.94 5.21
N THR A 194 7.51 12.88 4.54
CA THR A 194 8.71 13.59 4.98
C THR A 194 8.44 15.10 4.94
N VAL A 195 8.70 15.77 6.04
CA VAL A 195 8.52 17.22 6.19
C VAL A 195 9.81 17.89 6.63
N LYS A 196 10.02 19.13 6.19
CA LYS A 196 11.20 19.91 6.52
C LYS A 196 11.21 20.28 8.01
N HIS A 197 12.34 20.10 8.69
CA HIS A 197 12.55 20.51 10.08
C HIS A 197 11.73 19.80 11.18
N ASN A 198 11.45 18.53 11.04
CA ASN A 198 10.76 17.78 12.10
C ASN A 198 11.69 16.76 12.77
N HIS A 199 11.78 16.80 14.11
CA HIS A 199 12.67 15.95 14.93
C HIS A 199 11.96 14.72 15.56
N ASN A 200 10.82 14.30 15.01
CA ASN A 200 10.10 13.13 15.53
C ASN A 200 10.75 11.82 15.03
N GLY A 201 11.05 10.87 15.92
CA GLY A 201 11.75 9.62 15.60
C GLY A 201 11.10 8.75 14.51
N PHE A 202 9.78 8.84 14.32
CA PHE A 202 9.07 8.16 13.20
C PHE A 202 9.39 8.81 11.84
N ILE A 203 9.60 10.11 11.83
CA ILE A 203 9.97 10.89 10.65
C ILE A 203 11.42 10.64 10.27
N LEU A 204 12.34 10.52 11.24
CA LEU A 204 13.73 10.11 10.99
C LEU A 204 13.84 8.74 10.30
N TYR A 205 12.94 7.80 10.62
CA TYR A 205 12.88 6.52 9.92
C TYR A 205 12.39 6.70 8.47
N ASN A 206 11.39 7.54 8.25
CA ASN A 206 10.89 7.85 6.90
C ASN A 206 11.93 8.62 6.07
N GLU A 207 12.71 9.54 6.66
CA GLU A 207 13.79 10.26 5.98
C GLU A 207 14.91 9.33 5.45
N GLN A 208 15.12 8.18 6.07
CA GLN A 208 16.04 7.16 5.56
C GLN A 208 15.47 6.40 4.36
N LEU A 209 14.15 6.33 4.24
CA LEU A 209 13.44 5.64 3.17
C LEU A 209 13.06 6.58 2.02
N PHE A 210 12.77 7.84 2.33
CA PHE A 210 12.30 8.85 1.39
C PHE A 210 12.71 10.24 1.93
N SER A 211 13.77 10.81 1.37
CA SER A 211 14.36 12.06 1.83
C SER A 211 13.53 13.28 1.40
N TRP A 212 13.83 14.46 1.95
CA TRP A 212 13.26 15.71 1.46
C TRP A 212 13.63 15.97 -0.02
N ALA A 213 14.83 15.58 -0.46
CA ALA A 213 15.22 15.68 -1.86
C ALA A 213 14.36 14.78 -2.75
N ASP A 214 13.97 13.58 -2.27
CA ASP A 214 13.03 12.71 -2.99
C ASP A 214 11.62 13.34 -3.04
N GLN A 215 11.21 14.04 -1.97
CA GLN A 215 9.93 14.76 -1.97
C GLN A 215 9.89 15.88 -3.02
N VAL A 216 10.98 16.64 -3.16
CA VAL A 216 11.13 17.67 -4.21
C VAL A 216 11.14 17.01 -5.59
N ARG A 217 11.92 15.96 -5.78
CA ARG A 217 11.97 15.20 -7.03
C ARG A 217 10.60 14.64 -7.41
N LEU A 218 9.84 14.12 -6.45
CA LEU A 218 8.49 13.62 -6.70
C LEU A 218 7.59 14.72 -7.24
N ARG A 219 7.59 15.91 -6.60
CA ARG A 219 6.83 17.06 -7.07
C ARG A 219 7.19 17.41 -8.52
N ASP A 220 8.47 17.45 -8.84
CA ASP A 220 8.95 17.80 -10.19
C ASP A 220 8.51 16.75 -11.23
N GLU A 221 8.61 15.47 -10.91
CA GLU A 221 8.16 14.38 -11.80
C GLU A 221 6.64 14.40 -12.01
N LEU A 222 5.85 14.70 -10.97
CA LEU A 222 4.39 14.83 -11.07
C LEU A 222 3.99 16.04 -11.92
N ALA A 223 4.63 17.19 -11.73
CA ALA A 223 4.40 18.38 -12.54
C ALA A 223 4.75 18.12 -14.03
N ALA A 224 5.86 17.43 -14.28
CA ALA A 224 6.27 17.04 -15.63
C ALA A 224 5.30 16.03 -16.27
N ALA A 225 4.76 15.07 -15.52
CA ALA A 225 3.74 14.14 -16.02
C ALA A 225 2.43 14.87 -16.32
N ALA A 226 2.01 15.80 -15.47
CA ALA A 226 0.82 16.62 -15.68
C ALA A 226 0.96 17.52 -16.92
N SER A 227 2.14 18.10 -17.17
CA SER A 227 2.39 18.87 -18.41
C SER A 227 2.38 18.01 -19.67
N ARG A 228 2.56 16.68 -19.56
CA ARG A 228 2.33 15.71 -20.64
C ARG A 228 0.89 15.22 -20.74
N GLY A 229 -0.02 15.76 -19.91
CA GLY A 229 -1.46 15.48 -19.94
C GLY A 229 -1.94 14.39 -18.98
N ALA A 230 -1.10 13.93 -18.02
CA ALA A 230 -1.56 13.03 -16.95
C ALA A 230 -2.42 13.79 -15.92
N SER A 231 -3.42 13.11 -15.37
CA SER A 231 -4.11 13.56 -14.16
C SER A 231 -3.37 13.04 -12.93
N VAL A 232 -3.20 13.89 -11.93
CA VAL A 232 -2.39 13.59 -10.75
C VAL A 232 -3.19 13.78 -9.46
N MET A 233 -3.12 12.80 -8.56
CA MET A 233 -3.55 12.90 -7.18
C MET A 233 -2.42 12.38 -6.27
N ALA A 234 -2.02 13.17 -5.30
CA ALA A 234 -1.06 12.74 -4.28
C ALA A 234 -1.59 13.02 -2.88
N THR A 235 -1.15 12.23 -1.89
CA THR A 235 -1.43 12.47 -0.48
C THR A 235 -0.14 12.83 0.25
N ASN A 236 -0.25 13.67 1.29
CA ASN A 236 0.89 14.04 2.12
C ASN A 236 0.44 14.54 3.51
N ALA A 237 1.41 14.80 4.38
CA ALA A 237 1.18 15.46 5.65
C ALA A 237 0.64 16.89 5.45
N ASP A 238 -0.33 17.30 6.25
CA ASP A 238 -0.75 18.69 6.34
C ASP A 238 0.30 19.51 7.11
N HIS A 239 1.28 20.02 6.38
CA HIS A 239 2.42 20.73 6.94
C HIS A 239 2.82 21.90 6.03
N PRO A 240 3.23 23.09 6.62
CA PRO A 240 3.59 24.27 5.83
C PRO A 240 4.60 24.01 4.71
N SER A 241 5.63 23.18 4.95
CA SER A 241 6.63 22.86 3.93
C SER A 241 6.06 22.07 2.74
N ILE A 242 4.99 21.30 2.94
CA ILE A 242 4.28 20.60 1.87
C ILE A 242 3.41 21.57 1.08
N HIS A 243 2.68 22.44 1.76
CA HIS A 243 1.90 23.51 1.10
C HIS A 243 2.80 24.42 0.25
N GLU A 244 3.98 24.81 0.77
CA GLU A 244 4.97 25.57 0.02
C GLU A 244 5.49 24.81 -1.19
N LEU A 245 5.87 23.53 -1.02
CA LEU A 245 6.43 22.71 -2.08
C LEU A 245 5.45 22.50 -3.24
N TYR A 246 4.17 22.31 -2.94
CA TYR A 246 3.12 22.04 -3.93
C TYR A 246 2.23 23.26 -4.22
N SER A 247 2.76 24.49 -4.05
CA SER A 247 2.00 25.73 -4.22
C SER A 247 1.37 25.91 -5.62
N ASP A 248 1.94 25.25 -6.63
CA ASP A 248 1.41 25.27 -8.01
C ASP A 248 0.34 24.18 -8.28
N PHE A 249 -0.01 23.38 -7.25
CA PHE A 249 -1.04 22.34 -7.31
C PHE A 249 -2.27 22.76 -6.51
N GLU A 250 -3.41 22.16 -6.80
CA GLU A 250 -4.58 22.28 -5.95
C GLU A 250 -4.38 21.44 -4.68
N ILE A 251 -4.64 22.03 -3.50
CA ILE A 251 -4.45 21.36 -2.21
C ILE A 251 -5.76 21.43 -1.43
N SER A 252 -6.28 20.25 -1.07
CA SER A 252 -7.45 20.08 -0.20
C SER A 252 -7.04 19.40 1.10
N VAL A 253 -7.48 19.93 2.24
CA VAL A 253 -7.23 19.35 3.56
C VAL A 253 -8.33 18.36 3.89
N VAL A 254 -7.94 17.13 4.25
CA VAL A 254 -8.86 16.06 4.67
C VAL A 254 -8.60 15.67 6.13
N GLU A 255 -9.69 15.53 6.89
CA GLU A 255 -9.62 15.11 8.29
C GLU A 255 -9.57 13.58 8.39
N ARG A 256 -8.62 13.08 9.17
CA ARG A 256 -8.50 11.66 9.49
C ARG A 256 -8.75 11.41 10.97
N SER A 257 -9.63 10.47 11.27
CA SER A 257 -9.76 9.95 12.63
C SER A 257 -8.53 9.10 12.98
N SER A 258 -7.72 9.55 13.95
CA SER A 258 -6.54 8.79 14.41
C SER A 258 -6.94 7.45 15.01
N VAL A 259 -6.42 6.35 14.47
CA VAL A 259 -6.67 4.97 14.95
C VAL A 259 -5.63 4.53 15.99
N MET A 260 -4.62 5.36 16.29
CA MET A 260 -3.46 4.97 17.10
C MET A 260 -3.65 5.09 18.63
N SER A 261 -4.80 5.51 19.12
CA SER A 261 -5.06 5.55 20.57
C SER A 261 -6.04 4.48 20.99
N SER A 262 -5.65 3.65 21.95
CA SER A 262 -6.54 2.68 22.64
C SER A 262 -7.61 3.36 23.50
N ILE A 263 -7.48 4.65 23.78
CA ILE A 263 -8.41 5.45 24.61
C ILE A 263 -9.17 6.40 23.67
N ALA A 264 -10.49 6.20 23.55
CA ALA A 264 -11.37 6.95 22.65
C ALA A 264 -11.30 8.49 22.83
N THR A 265 -11.09 8.95 24.06
CA THR A 265 -11.00 10.39 24.42
C THR A 265 -9.67 11.06 24.03
N ARG A 266 -8.67 10.30 23.60
CA ARG A 266 -7.35 10.82 23.12
C ARG A 266 -7.15 10.73 21.61
N ARG A 267 -8.18 10.41 20.85
CA ARG A 267 -8.12 10.42 19.39
C ARG A 267 -8.07 11.86 18.90
N LYS A 268 -6.86 12.37 18.70
CA LYS A 268 -6.68 13.65 18.00
C LYS A 268 -7.07 13.48 16.54
N LYS A 269 -7.90 14.38 16.02
CA LYS A 269 -8.08 14.52 14.58
C LYS A 269 -6.72 14.89 14.01
N THR A 270 -6.29 14.17 13.00
CA THR A 270 -5.05 14.45 12.26
C THR A 270 -5.48 14.84 10.86
N THR A 271 -4.94 15.92 10.34
CA THR A 271 -5.16 16.33 8.96
C THR A 271 -4.09 15.77 8.03
N GLU A 272 -4.50 15.41 6.83
CA GLU A 272 -3.64 15.09 5.69
C GLU A 272 -4.06 15.99 4.52
N VAL A 273 -3.22 16.14 3.52
CA VAL A 273 -3.59 16.87 2.29
C VAL A 273 -3.75 15.91 1.13
N VAL A 274 -4.74 16.22 0.27
CA VAL A 274 -4.88 15.71 -1.09
C VAL A 274 -4.40 16.80 -2.03
N ILE A 275 -3.43 16.48 -2.84
CA ILE A 275 -2.76 17.36 -3.79
C ILE A 275 -3.15 16.89 -5.18
N SER A 276 -3.65 17.78 -6.04
CA SER A 276 -4.15 17.41 -7.36
C SER A 276 -3.70 18.36 -8.45
N LEU A 277 -3.64 17.82 -9.67
CA LEU A 277 -3.36 18.59 -10.88
C LEU A 277 -4.02 17.88 -12.09
N ASN A 278 -4.69 18.63 -12.96
CA ASN A 278 -5.46 18.14 -14.12
C ASN A 278 -6.61 17.15 -13.75
N LEU A 279 -7.27 17.36 -12.60
CA LEU A 279 -8.44 16.57 -12.19
C LEU A 279 -9.75 17.35 -12.33
#